data_23b59f2290af152c72cebb5a8e92577e
#
_entry.id   23b59f2290af152c72cebb5a8e92577e
#
_cell.length_a   1.000
_cell.length_b   1.000
_cell.length_c   1.000
_cell.angle_alpha   90.00
_cell.angle_beta   90.00
_cell.angle_gamma   90.00
#
_symmetry.space_group_name_H-M   'P 1'
#
loop_
_entity.id
_entity.type
_entity.pdbx_description
1 polymer ?
#
loop_
_entity_poly.entity_id
_entity_poly.type
_entity_poly.pdbx_seq_one_letter_code
_entity_poly.pdbx_strand_id
1 'polypeptide(L)'
;LLLCIKNDDRKKVSLLLDRVDSLATCFKLEDKSSLYPLIKYLSLDDLSAEDFKLLLVTLPQLKRDMGKNLYIRALPLEGVDTKFLERNLKLIFTILKAVGICTEEDNDLEAFLNVRKKPKNFAHVRILDERLVKDFDYFQVSTSDLEHIALPGDNLLVVENVQSGLMLPKLLNTTVIFGCGND
;
A
#
# COMPACT_ATOMS: atom_id res chain seq x y z
N LEU A 1 25.75 8.00 -29.67
CA LEU A 1 25.26 8.86 -28.54
C LEU A 1 26.10 8.74 -27.25
N LEU A 2 26.94 7.72 -27.12
CA LEU A 2 27.77 7.46 -25.90
C LEU A 2 29.09 8.24 -25.82
N LEU A 3 29.47 8.97 -26.87
CA LEU A 3 30.79 9.58 -27.00
C LEU A 3 31.01 10.89 -26.23
N CYS A 4 29.97 11.51 -25.65
CA CYS A 4 30.05 12.78 -24.93
C CYS A 4 29.76 12.69 -23.43
N ILE A 5 29.67 11.48 -22.85
CA ILE A 5 29.28 11.31 -21.42
C ILE A 5 30.58 11.20 -20.59
N LYS A 6 30.63 11.93 -19.43
CA LYS A 6 31.74 11.83 -18.48
C LYS A 6 31.91 10.39 -17.96
N ASN A 7 33.13 9.99 -17.55
CA ASN A 7 33.41 8.60 -17.16
C ASN A 7 32.50 8.08 -16.02
N ASP A 8 32.12 8.93 -15.06
CA ASP A 8 31.19 8.56 -13.97
C ASP A 8 29.76 8.32 -14.50
N ASP A 9 29.33 9.11 -15.47
CA ASP A 9 28.03 8.95 -16.09
C ASP A 9 27.97 7.69 -16.96
N ARG A 10 29.10 7.28 -17.58
CA ARG A 10 29.18 6.02 -18.34
C ARG A 10 28.97 4.80 -17.45
N LYS A 11 29.59 4.77 -16.26
CA LYS A 11 29.40 3.68 -15.30
C LYS A 11 27.95 3.60 -14.82
N LYS A 12 27.33 4.74 -14.54
CA LYS A 12 25.92 4.80 -14.15
C LYS A 12 25.00 4.29 -15.27
N VAL A 13 25.24 4.72 -16.51
CA VAL A 13 24.46 4.26 -17.67
C VAL A 13 24.65 2.76 -17.91
N SER A 14 25.88 2.24 -17.83
CA SER A 14 26.15 0.80 -17.96
C SER A 14 25.35 0.00 -16.93
N LEU A 15 25.42 0.42 -15.65
CA LEU A 15 24.68 -0.25 -14.57
C LEU A 15 23.16 -0.24 -14.82
N LEU A 16 22.61 0.87 -15.31
CA LEU A 16 21.18 0.96 -15.61
C LEU A 16 20.79 0.03 -16.75
N LEU A 17 21.63 -0.09 -17.78
CA LEU A 17 21.41 -1.03 -18.88
C LEU A 17 21.48 -2.48 -18.38
N ASP A 18 22.46 -2.81 -17.51
CA ASP A 18 22.59 -4.14 -16.91
C ASP A 18 21.35 -4.51 -16.08
N ARG A 19 20.76 -3.53 -15.40
CA ARG A 19 19.50 -3.72 -14.67
C ARG A 19 18.31 -3.97 -15.60
N VAL A 20 18.22 -3.23 -16.71
CA VAL A 20 17.20 -3.46 -17.74
C VAL A 20 17.36 -4.85 -18.33
N ASP A 21 18.59 -5.27 -18.63
CA ASP A 21 18.90 -6.61 -19.18
C ASP A 21 18.53 -7.72 -18.18
N SER A 22 18.78 -7.50 -16.90
CA SER A 22 18.40 -8.44 -15.85
C SER A 22 16.88 -8.57 -15.74
N LEU A 23 16.13 -7.47 -15.83
CA LEU A 23 14.66 -7.49 -15.85
C LEU A 23 14.13 -8.19 -17.10
N ALA A 24 14.68 -7.88 -18.28
CA ALA A 24 14.29 -8.53 -19.52
C ALA A 24 14.50 -10.06 -19.46
N THR A 25 15.63 -10.48 -18.88
CA THR A 25 15.94 -11.90 -18.66
C THR A 25 14.96 -12.54 -17.68
N CYS A 26 14.63 -11.85 -16.58
CA CYS A 26 13.68 -12.31 -15.56
C CYS A 26 12.30 -12.64 -16.17
N PHE A 27 11.84 -11.81 -17.11
CA PHE A 27 10.54 -11.99 -17.79
C PHE A 27 10.64 -12.66 -19.15
N LYS A 28 11.84 -13.07 -19.59
CA LYS A 28 12.09 -13.69 -20.91
C LYS A 28 11.62 -12.82 -22.07
N LEU A 29 11.83 -11.51 -21.98
CA LEU A 29 11.44 -10.56 -23.01
C LEU A 29 12.44 -10.57 -24.18
N GLU A 30 11.95 -10.68 -25.41
CA GLU A 30 12.74 -10.52 -26.63
C GLU A 30 12.98 -9.02 -26.92
N ASP A 31 11.95 -8.17 -26.71
CA ASP A 31 12.04 -6.73 -26.85
C ASP A 31 12.06 -6.04 -25.47
N LYS A 32 13.06 -5.20 -25.27
CA LYS A 32 13.30 -4.44 -24.03
C LYS A 32 12.71 -3.03 -24.06
N SER A 33 12.09 -2.63 -25.16
CA SER A 33 11.62 -1.24 -25.37
C SER A 33 10.66 -0.75 -24.28
N SER A 34 9.81 -1.64 -23.76
CA SER A 34 8.88 -1.35 -22.67
C SER A 34 9.56 -1.07 -21.33
N LEU A 35 10.80 -1.51 -21.13
CA LEU A 35 11.55 -1.31 -19.89
C LEU A 35 12.36 -0.01 -19.88
N TYR A 36 12.68 0.60 -21.03
CA TYR A 36 13.48 1.83 -21.06
C TYR A 36 12.84 3.01 -20.30
N PRO A 37 11.53 3.23 -20.30
CA PRO A 37 10.90 4.28 -19.49
C PRO A 37 11.12 4.11 -17.98
N LEU A 38 11.46 2.88 -17.53
CA LEU A 38 11.67 2.55 -16.13
C LEU A 38 13.08 2.92 -15.62
N ILE A 39 14.01 3.26 -16.50
CA ILE A 39 15.41 3.55 -16.15
C ILE A 39 15.51 4.57 -15.01
N LYS A 40 14.67 5.60 -14.99
CA LYS A 40 14.63 6.62 -13.95
C LYS A 40 14.33 6.06 -12.54
N TYR A 41 13.65 4.92 -12.44
CA TYR A 41 13.31 4.27 -11.16
C TYR A 41 14.35 3.19 -10.77
N LEU A 42 15.26 2.85 -11.66
CA LEU A 42 16.26 1.81 -11.47
C LEU A 42 17.64 2.38 -11.08
N SER A 43 17.72 3.68 -10.78
CA SER A 43 18.97 4.32 -10.35
C SER A 43 19.46 3.74 -9.01
N LEU A 44 20.78 3.85 -8.73
CA LEU A 44 21.34 3.43 -7.44
C LEU A 44 20.88 4.32 -6.28
N ASP A 45 20.53 5.57 -6.57
CA ASP A 45 20.07 6.52 -5.57
C ASP A 45 18.67 6.13 -5.07
N ASP A 46 17.85 5.53 -5.94
CA ASP A 46 16.48 5.11 -5.64
C ASP A 46 16.37 3.63 -5.22
N LEU A 47 17.28 2.78 -5.71
CA LEU A 47 17.24 1.33 -5.51
C LEU A 47 18.65 0.76 -5.33
N SER A 48 18.99 0.33 -4.12
CA SER A 48 20.28 -0.28 -3.81
C SER A 48 20.53 -1.57 -4.62
N ALA A 49 21.77 -2.05 -4.64
CA ALA A 49 22.07 -3.31 -5.32
C ALA A 49 21.39 -4.52 -4.68
N GLU A 50 21.27 -4.49 -3.34
CA GLU A 50 20.57 -5.49 -2.54
C GLU A 50 19.07 -5.47 -2.83
N ASP A 51 18.47 -4.28 -2.82
CA ASP A 51 17.04 -4.10 -3.15
C ASP A 51 16.74 -4.53 -4.59
N PHE A 52 17.66 -4.28 -5.53
CA PHE A 52 17.50 -4.75 -6.91
C PHE A 52 17.53 -6.28 -7.02
N LYS A 53 18.39 -6.95 -6.24
CA LYS A 53 18.38 -8.42 -6.16
C LYS A 53 17.07 -8.96 -5.58
N LEU A 54 16.58 -8.34 -4.50
CA LEU A 54 15.27 -8.68 -3.92
C LEU A 54 14.13 -8.45 -4.93
N LEU A 55 14.20 -7.39 -5.73
CA LEU A 55 13.24 -7.13 -6.79
C LEU A 55 13.20 -8.28 -7.81
N LEU A 56 14.37 -8.73 -8.30
CA LEU A 56 14.46 -9.84 -9.26
C LEU A 56 13.93 -11.17 -8.69
N VAL A 57 14.09 -11.41 -7.37
CA VAL A 57 13.52 -12.59 -6.69
C VAL A 57 12.02 -12.45 -6.51
N THR A 58 11.54 -11.23 -6.24
CA THR A 58 10.13 -10.96 -5.96
C THR A 58 9.24 -11.06 -7.20
N LEU A 59 9.67 -10.40 -8.29
CA LEU A 59 8.84 -10.20 -9.49
C LEU A 59 8.24 -11.50 -10.08
N PRO A 60 9.01 -12.58 -10.28
CA PRO A 60 8.48 -13.81 -10.89
C PRO A 60 7.51 -14.59 -9.98
N GLN A 61 7.48 -14.27 -8.69
CA GLN A 61 6.58 -14.93 -7.74
C GLN A 61 5.20 -14.28 -7.68
N LEU A 62 5.07 -13.02 -8.16
CA LEU A 62 3.81 -12.28 -8.06
C LEU A 62 2.82 -12.77 -9.12
N LYS A 63 1.63 -13.15 -8.68
CA LYS A 63 0.54 -13.62 -9.53
C LYS A 63 -0.76 -12.90 -9.18
N ARG A 64 -1.63 -12.72 -10.17
CA ARG A 64 -2.97 -12.16 -9.95
C ARG A 64 -3.72 -12.97 -8.89
N ASP A 65 -4.42 -12.28 -8.01
CA ASP A 65 -5.27 -12.84 -6.95
C ASP A 65 -4.56 -13.73 -5.90
N MET A 66 -3.22 -13.78 -5.89
CA MET A 66 -2.49 -14.65 -4.95
C MET A 66 -2.66 -14.24 -3.49
N GLY A 67 -3.06 -13.00 -3.24
CA GLY A 67 -3.22 -12.44 -1.89
C GLY A 67 -4.64 -12.46 -1.34
N LYS A 68 -5.56 -13.21 -1.97
CA LYS A 68 -6.96 -13.26 -1.55
C LYS A 68 -7.10 -13.52 -0.03
N ASN A 69 -7.73 -12.57 0.67
CA ASN A 69 -7.91 -12.56 2.12
C ASN A 69 -6.63 -12.38 2.97
N LEU A 70 -5.47 -12.15 2.36
CA LEU A 70 -4.22 -11.89 3.06
C LEU A 70 -3.91 -10.40 3.08
N TYR A 71 -3.17 -9.95 4.06
CA TYR A 71 -2.46 -8.67 4.01
C TYR A 71 -1.15 -8.83 3.22
N ILE A 72 -0.65 -7.75 2.64
CA ILE A 72 0.57 -7.72 1.81
C ILE A 72 1.77 -8.41 2.50
N ARG A 73 1.90 -8.26 3.81
CA ARG A 73 2.98 -8.87 4.59
C ARG A 73 2.82 -10.38 4.85
N ALA A 74 1.65 -10.92 4.58
CA ALA A 74 1.35 -12.34 4.75
C ALA A 74 1.44 -13.13 3.44
N LEU A 75 1.87 -12.49 2.34
CA LEU A 75 2.06 -13.18 1.07
C LEU A 75 3.15 -14.24 1.19
N PRO A 76 2.91 -15.46 0.66
CA PRO A 76 3.84 -16.58 0.75
C PRO A 76 4.95 -16.44 -0.31
N LEU A 77 5.84 -15.45 -0.12
CA LEU A 77 6.98 -15.18 -1.01
C LEU A 77 8.25 -15.79 -0.41
N GLU A 78 8.95 -16.59 -1.20
CA GLU A 78 10.19 -17.24 -0.79
C GLU A 78 11.40 -16.31 -0.98
N GLY A 79 12.22 -16.19 0.06
CA GLY A 79 13.45 -15.38 0.01
C GLY A 79 13.22 -13.88 -0.11
N VAL A 80 12.01 -13.39 0.19
CA VAL A 80 11.62 -11.97 0.07
C VAL A 80 11.28 -11.41 1.45
N ASP A 81 11.90 -10.27 1.79
CA ASP A 81 11.42 -9.45 2.90
C ASP A 81 10.12 -8.74 2.46
N THR A 82 9.01 -9.08 3.11
CA THR A 82 7.71 -8.48 2.80
C THR A 82 7.64 -6.98 3.11
N LYS A 83 8.55 -6.43 3.95
CA LYS A 83 8.74 -4.98 4.12
C LYS A 83 9.31 -4.35 2.85
N PHE A 84 10.19 -5.06 2.13
CA PHE A 84 10.68 -4.63 0.83
C PHE A 84 9.53 -4.48 -0.16
N LEU A 85 8.65 -5.48 -0.25
CA LEU A 85 7.46 -5.43 -1.10
C LEU A 85 6.58 -4.22 -0.76
N GLU A 86 6.26 -4.03 0.53
CA GLU A 86 5.41 -2.92 1.00
C GLU A 86 5.99 -1.53 0.66
N ARG A 87 7.33 -1.37 0.74
CA ARG A 87 8.00 -0.11 0.38
C ARG A 87 8.05 0.17 -1.12
N ASN A 88 8.03 -0.89 -1.94
CA ASN A 88 8.26 -0.80 -3.38
C ASN A 88 7.02 -1.12 -4.24
N LEU A 89 5.80 -1.04 -3.67
CA LEU A 89 4.55 -1.37 -4.35
C LEU A 89 4.41 -0.66 -5.71
N LYS A 90 4.69 0.66 -5.73
CA LYS A 90 4.56 1.47 -6.94
C LYS A 90 5.58 1.08 -8.01
N LEU A 91 6.84 0.84 -7.63
CA LEU A 91 7.90 0.41 -8.55
C LEU A 91 7.54 -0.95 -9.15
N ILE A 92 7.20 -1.92 -8.31
CA ILE A 92 6.84 -3.28 -8.72
C ILE A 92 5.64 -3.24 -9.68
N PHE A 93 4.59 -2.51 -9.33
CA PHE A 93 3.42 -2.34 -10.19
C PHE A 93 3.77 -1.74 -11.54
N THR A 94 4.62 -0.70 -11.56
CA THR A 94 5.08 -0.05 -12.80
C THR A 94 5.86 -1.02 -13.69
N ILE A 95 6.70 -1.89 -13.10
CA ILE A 95 7.44 -2.92 -13.86
C ILE A 95 6.46 -3.97 -14.42
N LEU A 96 5.57 -4.52 -13.59
CA LEU A 96 4.60 -5.53 -14.02
C LEU A 96 3.67 -5.01 -15.13
N LYS A 97 3.32 -3.72 -15.09
CA LYS A 97 2.55 -3.06 -16.14
C LYS A 97 3.37 -2.92 -17.42
N ALA A 98 4.63 -2.51 -17.33
CA ALA A 98 5.51 -2.36 -18.49
C ALA A 98 5.77 -3.69 -19.22
N VAL A 99 5.78 -4.80 -18.51
CA VAL A 99 5.95 -6.14 -19.09
C VAL A 99 4.62 -6.84 -19.45
N GLY A 100 3.48 -6.15 -19.30
CA GLY A 100 2.16 -6.64 -19.71
C GLY A 100 1.52 -7.69 -18.77
N ILE A 101 2.03 -7.83 -17.54
CA ILE A 101 1.45 -8.73 -16.52
C ILE A 101 0.28 -8.05 -15.82
N CYS A 102 0.41 -6.76 -15.48
CA CYS A 102 -0.71 -5.93 -15.06
C CYS A 102 -1.33 -5.22 -16.26
N THR A 103 -2.65 -5.05 -16.25
CA THR A 103 -3.44 -4.39 -17.31
C THR A 103 -3.79 -2.94 -16.92
N GLU A 104 -4.45 -2.22 -17.83
CA GLU A 104 -4.97 -0.88 -17.55
C GLU A 104 -6.12 -0.89 -16.53
N GLU A 105 -6.79 -2.03 -16.34
CA GLU A 105 -7.86 -2.21 -15.37
C GLU A 105 -7.34 -2.31 -13.93
N ASP A 106 -6.07 -2.68 -13.76
CA ASP A 106 -5.44 -2.76 -12.44
C ASP A 106 -5.08 -1.35 -11.95
N ASN A 107 -5.64 -0.93 -10.84
CA ASN A 107 -5.40 0.40 -10.27
C ASN A 107 -4.05 0.49 -9.54
N ASP A 108 -3.66 -0.59 -8.85
CA ASP A 108 -2.43 -0.70 -8.07
C ASP A 108 -2.02 -2.17 -7.87
N LEU A 109 -0.84 -2.39 -7.29
CA LEU A 109 -0.34 -3.74 -7.02
C LEU A 109 -1.21 -4.50 -6.01
N GLU A 110 -1.78 -3.80 -5.02
CA GLU A 110 -2.65 -4.42 -4.02
C GLU A 110 -3.93 -4.95 -4.65
N ALA A 111 -4.51 -4.22 -5.61
CA ALA A 111 -5.67 -4.66 -6.39
C ALA A 111 -5.31 -5.85 -7.29
N PHE A 112 -4.18 -5.82 -8.01
CA PHE A 112 -3.69 -6.92 -8.83
C PHE A 112 -3.51 -8.20 -8.03
N LEU A 113 -2.92 -8.11 -6.83
CA LEU A 113 -2.69 -9.25 -5.94
C LEU A 113 -3.94 -9.66 -5.16
N ASN A 114 -4.99 -8.86 -5.17
CA ASN A 114 -6.22 -9.04 -4.39
C ASN A 114 -5.95 -9.18 -2.88
N VAL A 115 -5.04 -8.35 -2.35
CA VAL A 115 -4.73 -8.32 -0.92
C VAL A 115 -5.70 -7.43 -0.16
N ARG A 116 -5.89 -7.73 1.12
CA ARG A 116 -6.62 -6.87 2.05
C ARG A 116 -5.86 -5.57 2.26
N LYS A 117 -6.51 -4.44 2.05
CA LYS A 117 -5.96 -3.12 2.39
C LYS A 117 -6.11 -2.89 3.89
N LYS A 118 -5.08 -2.31 4.51
CA LYS A 118 -5.18 -1.84 5.89
C LYS A 118 -6.20 -0.69 5.94
N PRO A 119 -7.08 -0.66 6.94
CA PRO A 119 -7.91 0.52 7.16
C PRO A 119 -7.01 1.77 7.33
N LYS A 120 -7.31 2.82 6.61
CA LYS A 120 -6.51 4.07 6.65
C LYS A 120 -7.10 5.10 7.58
N ASN A 121 -8.41 5.14 7.66
CA ASN A 121 -9.15 6.13 8.42
C ASN A 121 -9.95 5.45 9.53
N PHE A 122 -9.89 6.03 10.72
CA PHE A 122 -10.61 5.57 11.88
C PHE A 122 -11.48 6.70 12.43
N ALA A 123 -12.68 6.36 12.81
CA ALA A 123 -13.55 7.22 13.59
C ALA A 123 -13.44 6.84 15.07
N HIS A 124 -13.46 7.83 15.92
CA HIS A 124 -13.62 7.65 17.35
C HIS A 124 -15.10 7.51 17.67
N VAL A 125 -15.43 6.54 18.50
CA VAL A 125 -16.80 6.32 18.99
C VAL A 125 -16.78 6.35 20.49
N ARG A 126 -17.69 7.12 21.09
CA ARG A 126 -17.90 7.14 22.53
C ARG A 126 -19.37 6.99 22.85
N ILE A 127 -19.69 6.11 23.80
CA ILE A 127 -21.03 5.86 24.26
C ILE A 127 -21.25 6.71 25.51
N LEU A 128 -22.12 7.68 25.41
CA LEU A 128 -22.34 8.68 26.47
C LEU A 128 -23.31 8.23 27.58
N ASP A 129 -23.97 7.10 27.36
CA ASP A 129 -24.87 6.50 28.34
C ASP A 129 -24.34 5.17 28.86
N GLU A 130 -23.88 5.15 30.10
CA GLU A 130 -23.29 3.96 30.74
C GLU A 130 -24.25 2.76 30.84
N ARG A 131 -25.55 2.97 30.69
CA ARG A 131 -26.56 1.89 30.74
C ARG A 131 -26.57 1.05 29.45
N LEU A 132 -26.03 1.60 28.34
CA LEU A 132 -26.00 0.95 27.04
C LEU A 132 -24.85 -0.03 26.93
N VAL A 133 -23.72 0.20 27.62
CA VAL A 133 -22.54 -0.68 27.67
C VAL A 133 -21.93 -0.67 29.06
N LYS A 134 -21.44 -1.82 29.52
CA LYS A 134 -20.93 -1.97 30.88
C LYS A 134 -19.40 -1.86 30.98
N ASP A 135 -18.66 -2.34 29.99
CA ASP A 135 -17.22 -2.60 30.13
C ASP A 135 -16.33 -1.59 29.41
N PHE A 136 -16.88 -0.80 28.50
CA PHE A 136 -16.14 0.25 27.78
C PHE A 136 -17.11 1.32 27.28
N ASP A 137 -16.64 2.56 27.19
CA ASP A 137 -17.41 3.67 26.63
C ASP A 137 -16.76 4.29 25.40
N TYR A 138 -15.52 3.89 25.08
CA TYR A 138 -14.73 4.48 24.00
C TYR A 138 -13.98 3.41 23.20
N PHE A 139 -14.02 3.55 21.85
CA PHE A 139 -13.27 2.72 20.94
C PHE A 139 -13.03 3.44 19.60
N GLN A 140 -12.16 2.88 18.77
CA GLN A 140 -11.98 3.32 17.39
C GLN A 140 -12.48 2.24 16.43
N VAL A 141 -13.10 2.67 15.35
CA VAL A 141 -13.60 1.80 14.30
C VAL A 141 -13.15 2.35 12.94
N SER A 142 -12.81 1.49 11.99
CA SER A 142 -12.50 1.96 10.65
C SER A 142 -13.76 2.59 10.02
N THR A 143 -13.55 3.64 9.22
CA THR A 143 -14.69 4.31 8.55
C THR A 143 -15.43 3.36 7.61
N SER A 144 -14.75 2.36 7.02
CA SER A 144 -15.38 1.32 6.21
C SER A 144 -16.26 0.36 7.02
N ASP A 145 -15.91 0.08 8.28
CA ASP A 145 -16.70 -0.82 9.13
C ASP A 145 -17.85 -0.09 9.82
N LEU A 146 -17.73 1.24 9.95
CA LEU A 146 -18.74 2.07 10.59
C LEU A 146 -20.12 1.97 9.90
N GLU A 147 -20.13 1.77 8.57
CA GLU A 147 -21.36 1.58 7.80
C GLU A 147 -22.12 0.27 8.14
N HIS A 148 -21.43 -0.67 8.78
CA HIS A 148 -21.94 -2.01 9.07
C HIS A 148 -22.16 -2.28 10.56
N ILE A 149 -21.81 -1.33 11.43
CA ILE A 149 -21.91 -1.48 12.87
C ILE A 149 -23.16 -0.78 13.37
N ALA A 150 -24.01 -1.53 14.09
CA ALA A 150 -25.10 -0.96 14.85
C ALA A 150 -24.54 -0.34 16.14
N LEU A 151 -24.55 0.98 16.22
CA LEU A 151 -24.15 1.69 17.43
C LEU A 151 -25.30 1.70 18.45
N PRO A 152 -25.00 1.56 19.76
CA PRO A 152 -26.02 1.57 20.78
C PRO A 152 -26.60 2.97 21.00
N GLY A 153 -27.87 3.03 21.39
CA GLY A 153 -28.62 4.27 21.66
C GLY A 153 -29.42 4.75 20.45
N ASP A 154 -30.43 5.59 20.72
CA ASP A 154 -31.35 6.13 19.71
C ASP A 154 -30.87 7.48 19.16
N ASN A 155 -29.92 8.12 19.86
CA ASN A 155 -29.36 9.42 19.46
C ASN A 155 -27.91 9.27 19.03
N LEU A 156 -27.60 9.79 17.84
CA LEU A 156 -26.25 9.85 17.31
C LEU A 156 -25.81 11.31 17.19
N LEU A 157 -24.70 11.64 17.83
CA LEU A 157 -23.99 12.91 17.62
C LEU A 157 -22.79 12.69 16.70
N VAL A 158 -22.55 13.63 15.80
CA VAL A 158 -21.34 13.65 14.97
C VAL A 158 -20.60 14.94 15.25
N VAL A 159 -19.33 14.83 15.66
CA VAL A 159 -18.49 15.96 16.04
C VAL A 159 -17.19 15.88 15.27
N GLU A 160 -16.79 16.95 14.59
CA GLU A 160 -15.59 16.96 13.79
C GLU A 160 -14.31 16.84 14.64
N ASN A 161 -14.23 17.65 15.69
CA ASN A 161 -13.04 17.79 16.51
C ASN A 161 -12.95 16.71 17.59
N VAL A 162 -11.77 16.03 17.67
CA VAL A 162 -11.51 14.96 18.65
C VAL A 162 -11.66 15.43 20.09
N GLN A 163 -11.07 16.58 20.42
CA GLN A 163 -11.15 17.15 21.79
C GLN A 163 -12.59 17.41 22.21
N SER A 164 -13.37 18.02 21.32
CA SER A 164 -14.78 18.30 21.57
C SER A 164 -15.59 17.02 21.82
N GLY A 165 -15.35 15.97 21.04
CA GLY A 165 -15.99 14.67 21.22
C GLY A 165 -15.64 14.02 22.57
N LEU A 166 -14.38 14.09 22.98
CA LEU A 166 -13.90 13.56 24.27
C LEU A 166 -14.47 14.31 25.47
N MET A 167 -14.74 15.61 25.33
CA MET A 167 -15.23 16.47 26.43
C MET A 167 -16.76 16.45 26.58
N LEU A 168 -17.49 15.77 25.72
CA LEU A 168 -18.96 15.71 25.86
C LEU A 168 -19.37 15.09 27.20
N PRO A 169 -20.36 15.66 27.86
CA PRO A 169 -20.91 15.09 29.10
C PRO A 169 -21.65 13.78 28.83
N LYS A 170 -21.99 13.06 29.88
CA LYS A 170 -22.89 11.91 29.77
C LYS A 170 -24.26 12.37 29.31
N LEU A 171 -24.78 11.72 28.28
CA LEU A 171 -26.09 12.00 27.69
C LEU A 171 -26.86 10.70 27.55
N LEU A 172 -28.11 10.71 27.97
CA LEU A 172 -29.00 9.55 27.96
C LEU A 172 -29.21 9.06 26.51
N ASN A 173 -29.11 7.75 26.33
CA ASN A 173 -29.44 7.06 25.09
C ASN A 173 -28.64 7.59 23.85
N THR A 174 -27.39 8.04 24.07
CA THR A 174 -26.62 8.77 23.08
C THR A 174 -25.24 8.12 22.83
N THR A 175 -24.90 7.97 21.58
CA THR A 175 -23.55 7.66 21.11
C THR A 175 -23.00 8.85 20.30
N VAL A 176 -21.72 9.12 20.40
CA VAL A 176 -21.03 10.14 19.59
C VAL A 176 -19.96 9.51 18.70
N ILE A 177 -19.89 9.98 17.46
CA ILE A 177 -18.80 9.71 16.51
C ILE A 177 -18.02 11.01 16.33
N PHE A 178 -16.68 10.95 16.34
CA PHE A 178 -15.85 12.14 16.18
C PHE A 178 -14.50 11.81 15.55
N GLY A 179 -13.76 12.87 15.11
CA GLY A 179 -12.45 12.72 14.51
C GLY A 179 -12.48 12.08 13.12
N CYS A 180 -13.55 12.29 12.36
CA CYS A 180 -13.67 11.86 10.97
C CYS A 180 -13.14 12.92 9.97
N GLY A 181 -12.64 14.05 10.47
CA GLY A 181 -12.01 15.09 9.65
C GLY A 181 -10.63 14.65 9.17
N ASN A 182 -10.24 15.13 8.02
CA ASN A 182 -8.86 14.96 7.53
C ASN A 182 -7.93 15.83 8.40
N ASP A 183 -7.07 15.19 9.18
CA ASP A 183 -5.86 15.83 9.72
C ASP A 183 -4.76 15.85 8.65
#